data_5cbba079e6652aebad07b87da159a1cf
#
_entry.id   5cbba079e6652aebad07b87da159a1cf
#
_cell.length_a   1.000
_cell.length_b   1.000
_cell.length_c   1.000
_cell.angle_alpha   90.00
_cell.angle_beta   90.00
_cell.angle_gamma   90.00
#
_symmetry.space_group_name_H-M   'P 1'
#
loop_
_entity.id
_entity.type
_entity.pdbx_description
1 polymer ?
#
loop_
_entity_poly.entity_id
_entity_poly.type
_entity_poly.pdbx_seq_one_letter_code
_entity_poly.pdbx_strand_id
1 'polypeptide(L)'
;KPYKTRVEQTYELLFSMLDFTEKNSNEIKNLRKKAVAQIVANKTYPLHYKVDKNHPTTLRFKGYEATILESKVTNGRRLFYDRTLPFTKEVNYYNNFIATKEIKFPKAYILQQGWHRVVTRLQNNNIEFTRFKTDTTIVVEVQHINDYKTRANAYEGHYLHYNTTVVKTKKRVRFRKGDLYIPIRQNGIRYLIETLEAEGVDSFFNWNFFDTILQQKEGFSGYVFEEVAANFLRKNPAIKKALEEKIKIFQVEIIDLQEELNKEKIGQVLDIQLLALMLTMVWLIN
;
A
#
# COMPACT_ATOMS: atom_id res chain seq x y z
N LYS A 1 8.27 13.04 30.45
CA LYS A 1 7.22 13.32 31.45
C LYS A 1 6.76 12.02 32.10
N PRO A 2 6.42 12.00 33.42
CA PRO A 2 5.83 10.84 34.10
C PRO A 2 4.55 10.40 33.43
N TYR A 3 4.21 9.11 33.55
CA TYR A 3 3.01 8.53 32.88
C TYR A 3 1.73 9.27 33.26
N LYS A 4 1.51 9.51 34.57
CA LYS A 4 0.35 10.25 35.06
C LYS A 4 0.19 11.60 34.40
N THR A 5 1.24 12.41 34.32
CA THR A 5 1.22 13.74 33.70
C THR A 5 0.88 13.65 32.19
N ARG A 6 1.32 12.58 31.50
CA ARG A 6 0.95 12.39 30.08
C ARG A 6 -0.54 12.09 29.93
N VAL A 7 -1.09 11.25 30.79
CA VAL A 7 -2.54 10.94 30.79
C VAL A 7 -3.37 12.19 31.05
N GLU A 8 -3.02 12.94 32.12
CA GLU A 8 -3.73 14.18 32.49
C GLU A 8 -3.69 15.20 31.34
N GLN A 9 -2.53 15.42 30.73
CA GLN A 9 -2.42 16.37 29.60
C GLN A 9 -3.17 15.91 28.34
N THR A 10 -3.22 14.59 28.09
CA THR A 10 -4.02 14.06 26.98
C THR A 10 -5.51 14.23 27.27
N TYR A 11 -5.94 14.00 28.49
CA TYR A 11 -7.32 14.24 28.91
C TYR A 11 -7.72 15.70 28.70
N GLU A 12 -6.94 16.65 29.21
CA GLU A 12 -7.20 18.10 29.05
C GLU A 12 -7.26 18.51 27.56
N LEU A 13 -6.34 17.95 26.72
CA LEU A 13 -6.37 18.20 25.29
C LEU A 13 -7.67 17.71 24.66
N LEU A 14 -8.09 16.48 24.97
CA LEU A 14 -9.35 15.92 24.44
C LEU A 14 -10.56 16.73 24.91
N PHE A 15 -10.56 17.13 26.17
CA PHE A 15 -11.65 17.96 26.72
C PHE A 15 -11.74 19.32 26.01
N SER A 16 -10.59 19.96 25.78
CA SER A 16 -10.53 21.23 25.02
C SER A 16 -11.00 21.06 23.58
N MET A 17 -10.71 19.91 22.94
CA MET A 17 -11.23 19.62 21.60
C MET A 17 -12.76 19.44 21.58
N LEU A 18 -13.31 18.77 22.60
CA LEU A 18 -14.78 18.60 22.72
C LEU A 18 -15.48 19.96 22.94
N ASP A 19 -14.97 20.77 23.85
CA ASP A 19 -15.51 22.12 24.12
C ASP A 19 -15.45 23.02 22.87
N PHE A 20 -14.33 23.00 22.15
CA PHE A 20 -14.21 23.71 20.87
C PHE A 20 -15.21 23.19 19.83
N THR A 21 -15.38 21.88 19.74
CA THR A 21 -16.28 21.24 18.77
C THR A 21 -17.74 21.58 19.08
N GLU A 22 -18.13 21.58 20.33
CA GLU A 22 -19.46 21.99 20.76
C GLU A 22 -19.75 23.44 20.35
N LYS A 23 -18.87 24.36 20.70
CA LYS A 23 -19.02 25.80 20.39
C LYS A 23 -19.07 26.10 18.89
N ASN A 24 -18.35 25.31 18.07
CA ASN A 24 -18.22 25.54 16.63
C ASN A 24 -18.93 24.46 15.77
N SER A 25 -19.85 23.69 16.37
CA SER A 25 -20.48 22.53 15.73
C SER A 25 -21.15 22.82 14.40
N ASN A 26 -21.84 23.95 14.28
CA ASN A 26 -22.54 24.35 13.05
C ASN A 26 -21.53 24.70 11.93
N GLU A 27 -20.46 25.41 12.25
CA GLU A 27 -19.42 25.75 11.30
C GLU A 27 -18.71 24.50 10.80
N ILE A 28 -18.30 23.61 11.70
CA ILE A 28 -17.67 22.34 11.37
C ILE A 28 -18.56 21.50 10.45
N LYS A 29 -19.85 21.39 10.77
CA LYS A 29 -20.83 20.67 9.92
C LYS A 29 -20.94 21.30 8.53
N ASN A 30 -20.99 22.62 8.44
CA ASN A 30 -21.08 23.33 7.16
C ASN A 30 -19.81 23.20 6.32
N LEU A 31 -18.63 23.32 6.93
CA LEU A 31 -17.35 23.11 6.25
C LEU A 31 -17.24 21.67 5.72
N ARG A 32 -17.63 20.68 6.53
CA ARG A 32 -17.65 19.28 6.09
C ARG A 32 -18.59 19.05 4.91
N LYS A 33 -19.81 19.60 4.95
CA LYS A 33 -20.76 19.51 3.83
C LYS A 33 -20.19 20.14 2.55
N LYS A 34 -19.58 21.33 2.65
CA LYS A 34 -18.95 22.01 1.52
C LYS A 34 -17.80 21.19 0.95
N ALA A 35 -16.93 20.65 1.80
CA ALA A 35 -15.79 19.82 1.37
C ALA A 35 -16.24 18.55 0.62
N VAL A 36 -17.25 17.84 1.14
CA VAL A 36 -17.81 16.66 0.46
C VAL A 36 -18.44 17.05 -0.87
N ALA A 37 -19.22 18.11 -0.92
CA ALA A 37 -19.85 18.59 -2.16
C ALA A 37 -18.80 18.96 -3.23
N GLN A 38 -17.71 19.60 -2.84
CA GLN A 38 -16.59 19.91 -3.75
C GLN A 38 -15.97 18.66 -4.33
N ILE A 39 -15.66 17.67 -3.48
CA ILE A 39 -15.08 16.38 -3.97
C ILE A 39 -16.06 15.69 -4.91
N VAL A 40 -17.35 15.63 -4.57
CA VAL A 40 -18.37 14.99 -5.43
C VAL A 40 -18.49 15.71 -6.78
N ALA A 41 -18.31 17.02 -6.82
CA ALA A 41 -18.36 17.81 -8.06
C ALA A 41 -17.11 17.68 -8.96
N ASN A 42 -15.99 17.30 -8.39
CA ASN A 42 -14.73 17.17 -9.13
C ASN A 42 -14.80 16.04 -10.17
N LYS A 43 -13.88 16.08 -11.15
CA LYS A 43 -13.69 15.03 -12.16
C LYS A 43 -12.53 14.12 -11.86
N THR A 44 -11.59 14.60 -11.03
CA THR A 44 -10.37 13.89 -10.61
C THR A 44 -10.20 13.97 -9.10
N TYR A 45 -9.41 13.05 -8.56
CA TYR A 45 -9.03 13.01 -7.15
C TYR A 45 -7.52 12.79 -7.03
N PRO A 46 -6.82 13.62 -6.24
CA PRO A 46 -5.40 13.43 -5.97
C PRO A 46 -5.22 12.25 -5.00
N LEU A 47 -4.58 11.19 -5.49
CA LEU A 47 -4.37 9.95 -4.74
C LEU A 47 -3.06 9.97 -3.94
N HIS A 48 -2.00 10.57 -4.53
CA HIS A 48 -0.72 10.68 -3.86
C HIS A 48 -0.28 12.13 -3.75
N TYR A 49 0.47 12.41 -2.69
CA TYR A 49 0.98 13.75 -2.39
C TYR A 49 2.47 13.71 -2.03
N LYS A 50 3.15 14.82 -2.24
CA LYS A 50 4.45 15.10 -1.66
C LYS A 50 4.42 16.45 -0.94
N VAL A 51 5.30 16.61 0.04
CA VAL A 51 5.48 17.90 0.74
C VAL A 51 5.93 18.95 -0.25
N ASP A 52 5.26 20.10 -0.25
CA ASP A 52 5.72 21.29 -0.97
C ASP A 52 6.83 21.99 -0.16
N LYS A 53 8.07 21.78 -0.59
CA LYS A 53 9.23 22.40 0.07
C LYS A 53 9.47 23.87 -0.37
N ASN A 54 8.77 24.32 -1.41
CA ASN A 54 8.97 25.66 -1.96
C ASN A 54 8.11 26.72 -1.26
N HIS A 55 7.03 26.30 -0.61
CA HIS A 55 6.09 27.19 0.06
C HIS A 55 5.87 26.80 1.53
N PRO A 56 6.91 26.82 2.38
CA PRO A 56 6.75 26.60 3.80
C PRO A 56 6.00 27.76 4.45
N THR A 57 5.24 27.50 5.48
CA THR A 57 4.79 28.51 6.43
C THR A 57 5.82 28.66 7.56
N THR A 58 5.68 29.65 8.43
CA THR A 58 6.55 29.84 9.57
C THR A 58 5.85 29.39 10.85
N LEU A 59 6.58 28.68 11.69
CA LEU A 59 6.13 28.24 13.03
C LEU A 59 7.12 28.74 14.09
N ARG A 60 6.60 29.41 15.10
CA ARG A 60 7.38 29.76 16.30
C ARG A 60 7.55 28.54 17.18
N PHE A 61 8.71 27.91 17.10
CA PHE A 61 9.04 26.67 17.79
C PHE A 61 9.78 26.94 19.09
N LYS A 62 9.31 26.33 20.18
CA LYS A 62 9.97 26.33 21.49
C LYS A 62 10.66 24.99 21.70
N GLY A 63 11.94 25.00 21.94
CA GLY A 63 12.74 23.79 22.12
C GLY A 63 13.86 23.97 23.13
N TYR A 64 14.74 23.01 23.19
CA TYR A 64 15.97 23.02 23.99
C TYR A 64 17.14 22.73 23.06
N GLU A 65 18.30 23.36 23.31
CA GLU A 65 19.50 23.09 22.51
C GLU A 65 19.85 21.59 22.63
N ALA A 66 20.31 21.05 21.49
CA ALA A 66 20.62 19.62 21.37
C ALA A 66 22.09 19.41 21.08
N THR A 67 22.68 18.44 21.79
CA THR A 67 24.06 17.99 21.55
C THR A 67 24.09 16.47 21.38
N ILE A 68 25.17 15.98 20.78
CA ILE A 68 25.44 14.54 20.71
C ILE A 68 26.47 14.23 21.81
N LEU A 69 26.04 13.36 22.73
CA LEU A 69 26.88 12.84 23.78
C LEU A 69 27.20 11.36 23.56
N GLU A 70 28.23 10.85 24.20
CA GLU A 70 28.49 9.43 24.28
C GLU A 70 27.49 8.76 25.25
N SER A 71 26.99 7.59 24.86
CA SER A 71 26.10 6.78 25.70
C SER A 71 26.92 6.01 26.74
N LYS A 72 26.62 6.20 28.02
CA LYS A 72 27.21 5.43 29.10
C LYS A 72 26.80 3.94 29.15
N VAL A 73 25.85 3.55 28.28
CA VAL A 73 25.30 2.19 28.23
C VAL A 73 25.84 1.41 27.04
N THR A 74 25.88 2.05 25.87
CA THR A 74 26.24 1.38 24.61
C THR A 74 27.56 1.86 24.03
N ASN A 75 28.21 2.84 24.63
CA ASN A 75 29.38 3.58 24.09
C ASN A 75 29.13 4.20 22.70
N GLY A 76 27.87 4.20 22.25
CA GLY A 76 27.46 4.81 20.98
C GLY A 76 27.03 6.28 21.17
N ARG A 77 26.65 6.92 20.09
CA ARG A 77 26.18 8.31 20.08
C ARG A 77 24.73 8.39 20.55
N ARG A 78 24.42 9.28 21.49
CA ARG A 78 23.05 9.62 21.91
C ARG A 78 22.74 11.08 21.74
N LEU A 79 21.52 11.40 21.33
CA LEU A 79 21.00 12.77 21.32
C LEU A 79 20.62 13.18 22.76
N PHE A 80 21.06 14.37 23.15
CA PHE A 80 20.74 14.97 24.45
C PHE A 80 20.17 16.38 24.23
N TYR A 81 19.01 16.64 24.83
CA TYR A 81 18.40 17.96 24.88
C TYR A 81 18.70 18.62 26.21
N ASP A 82 19.45 19.71 26.18
CA ASP A 82 19.81 20.45 27.41
C ASP A 82 18.65 21.35 27.83
N ARG A 83 17.95 20.93 28.89
CA ARG A 83 16.80 21.66 29.42
C ARG A 83 17.18 22.99 30.09
N THR A 84 18.44 23.23 30.35
CA THR A 84 18.93 24.51 30.90
C THR A 84 19.11 25.57 29.81
N LEU A 85 19.10 25.17 28.56
CA LEU A 85 19.23 26.02 27.37
C LEU A 85 17.97 26.03 26.52
N PRO A 86 16.86 26.62 26.99
CA PRO A 86 15.64 26.75 26.20
C PRO A 86 15.82 27.79 25.07
N PHE A 87 15.21 27.55 23.94
CA PHE A 87 15.15 28.53 22.85
C PHE A 87 13.74 28.72 22.31
N THR A 88 13.53 29.84 21.65
CA THR A 88 12.36 30.09 20.80
C THR A 88 12.87 30.60 19.47
N LYS A 89 12.63 29.82 18.40
CA LYS A 89 13.08 30.14 17.03
C LYS A 89 11.90 30.04 16.06
N GLU A 90 11.92 30.87 15.04
CA GLU A 90 11.06 30.66 13.88
C GLU A 90 11.68 29.57 12.99
N VAL A 91 10.88 28.57 12.65
CA VAL A 91 11.29 27.45 11.79
C VAL A 91 10.34 27.30 10.62
N ASN A 92 10.86 26.84 9.49
CA ASN A 92 10.01 26.48 8.37
C ASN A 92 9.08 25.32 8.76
N TYR A 93 7.80 25.52 8.54
CA TYR A 93 6.76 24.52 8.74
C TYR A 93 6.21 24.09 7.40
N TYR A 94 6.55 22.86 7.00
CA TYR A 94 6.17 22.28 5.72
C TYR A 94 4.80 21.61 5.80
N ASN A 95 3.75 22.42 5.82
CA ASN A 95 2.36 21.98 5.97
C ASN A 95 1.56 22.04 4.65
N ASN A 96 2.20 22.38 3.54
CA ASN A 96 1.61 22.38 2.21
C ASN A 96 2.00 21.11 1.45
N PHE A 97 1.06 20.58 0.67
CA PHE A 97 1.24 19.37 -0.11
C PHE A 97 0.78 19.58 -1.54
N ILE A 98 1.51 19.02 -2.50
CA ILE A 98 1.15 19.00 -3.91
C ILE A 98 0.86 17.57 -4.37
N ALA A 99 -0.19 17.43 -5.18
CA ALA A 99 -0.56 16.14 -5.76
C ALA A 99 0.54 15.65 -6.70
N THR A 100 0.90 14.38 -6.58
CA THR A 100 1.85 13.70 -7.46
C THR A 100 1.19 12.67 -8.36
N LYS A 101 0.00 12.22 -8.00
CA LYS A 101 -0.82 11.31 -8.79
C LYS A 101 -2.29 11.65 -8.63
N GLU A 102 -2.97 11.76 -9.76
CA GLU A 102 -4.42 11.94 -9.80
C GLU A 102 -5.10 10.78 -10.54
N ILE A 103 -6.31 10.47 -10.14
CA ILE A 103 -7.18 9.52 -10.82
C ILE A 103 -8.43 10.21 -11.34
N LYS A 104 -8.95 9.76 -12.47
CA LYS A 104 -10.29 10.15 -12.94
C LYS A 104 -11.33 9.35 -12.19
N PHE A 105 -12.42 9.99 -11.77
CA PHE A 105 -13.52 9.28 -11.13
C PHE A 105 -14.13 8.26 -12.09
N PRO A 106 -14.22 6.97 -11.70
CA PRO A 106 -15.04 6.02 -12.42
C PRO A 106 -16.52 6.36 -12.20
N LYS A 107 -17.41 5.79 -13.00
CA LYS A 107 -18.85 5.89 -12.74
C LYS A 107 -19.25 5.12 -11.49
N ALA A 108 -18.66 3.94 -11.32
CA ALA A 108 -18.86 3.05 -10.19
C ALA A 108 -17.70 2.06 -10.09
N TYR A 109 -17.55 1.45 -8.93
CA TYR A 109 -16.75 0.24 -8.75
C TYR A 109 -17.66 -0.98 -8.78
N ILE A 110 -17.13 -2.11 -9.24
CA ILE A 110 -17.79 -3.40 -9.13
C ILE A 110 -16.92 -4.31 -8.28
N LEU A 111 -17.53 -4.87 -7.23
CA LEU A 111 -16.85 -5.75 -6.29
C LEU A 111 -17.55 -7.11 -6.28
N GLN A 112 -16.77 -8.16 -6.45
CA GLN A 112 -17.30 -9.52 -6.35
C GLN A 112 -17.74 -9.83 -4.91
N GLN A 113 -18.87 -10.52 -4.78
CA GLN A 113 -19.51 -10.80 -3.49
C GLN A 113 -18.66 -11.63 -2.52
N GLY A 114 -17.68 -12.38 -3.03
CA GLY A 114 -16.77 -13.19 -2.22
C GLY A 114 -15.86 -12.37 -1.29
N TRP A 115 -15.69 -11.09 -1.53
CA TRP A 115 -14.88 -10.20 -0.71
C TRP A 115 -15.65 -9.67 0.52
N HIS A 116 -16.21 -10.58 1.34
CA HIS A 116 -17.12 -10.21 2.45
C HIS A 116 -16.45 -9.29 3.48
N ARG A 117 -15.15 -9.44 3.74
CA ARG A 117 -14.44 -8.53 4.66
C ARG A 117 -14.44 -7.09 4.15
N VAL A 118 -14.27 -6.90 2.85
CA VAL A 118 -14.38 -5.58 2.20
C VAL A 118 -15.81 -5.08 2.23
N VAL A 119 -16.79 -5.93 1.88
CA VAL A 119 -18.22 -5.58 1.94
C VAL A 119 -18.63 -5.09 3.33
N THR A 120 -18.20 -5.77 4.38
CA THR A 120 -18.45 -5.34 5.77
C THR A 120 -17.85 -3.96 6.06
N ARG A 121 -16.64 -3.66 5.57
CA ARG A 121 -16.03 -2.33 5.74
C ARG A 121 -16.80 -1.25 5.00
N LEU A 122 -17.28 -1.53 3.80
CA LEU A 122 -18.14 -0.61 3.05
C LEU A 122 -19.44 -0.31 3.83
N GLN A 123 -20.10 -1.33 4.35
CA GLN A 123 -21.32 -1.18 5.16
C GLN A 123 -21.09 -0.35 6.43
N ASN A 124 -20.03 -0.64 7.17
CA ASN A 124 -19.66 0.08 8.39
C ASN A 124 -19.36 1.57 8.14
N ASN A 125 -18.97 1.92 6.91
CA ASN A 125 -18.75 3.29 6.48
C ASN A 125 -19.94 3.92 5.74
N ASN A 126 -21.12 3.31 5.85
CA ASN A 126 -22.36 3.77 5.22
C ASN A 126 -22.23 4.00 3.71
N ILE A 127 -21.48 3.11 3.03
CA ILE A 127 -21.38 3.13 1.58
C ILE A 127 -22.61 2.50 0.95
N GLU A 128 -23.24 3.24 0.05
CA GLU A 128 -24.39 2.79 -0.72
C GLU A 128 -23.91 1.91 -1.89
N PHE A 129 -24.55 0.76 -2.06
CA PHE A 129 -24.32 -0.13 -3.19
C PHE A 129 -25.59 -0.94 -3.50
N THR A 130 -25.68 -1.43 -4.72
CA THR A 130 -26.71 -2.38 -5.14
C THR A 130 -26.08 -3.70 -5.54
N ARG A 131 -26.85 -4.78 -5.47
CA ARG A 131 -26.40 -6.10 -5.93
C ARG A 131 -27.01 -6.43 -7.29
N PHE A 132 -26.22 -7.03 -8.18
CA PHE A 132 -26.76 -7.52 -9.44
C PHE A 132 -27.86 -8.56 -9.21
N LYS A 133 -28.99 -8.37 -9.85
CA LYS A 133 -30.15 -9.28 -9.74
C LYS A 133 -29.97 -10.54 -10.58
N THR A 134 -29.16 -10.47 -11.64
CA THR A 134 -28.84 -11.56 -12.56
C THR A 134 -27.38 -11.48 -12.96
N ASP A 135 -26.85 -12.58 -13.50
CA ASP A 135 -25.53 -12.58 -14.12
C ASP A 135 -25.49 -11.56 -15.25
N THR A 136 -24.49 -10.70 -15.24
CA THR A 136 -24.41 -9.54 -16.15
C THR A 136 -23.02 -9.42 -16.72
N THR A 137 -22.90 -9.22 -18.04
CA THR A 137 -21.61 -9.01 -18.70
C THR A 137 -21.44 -7.54 -19.04
N ILE A 138 -20.38 -6.91 -18.54
CA ILE A 138 -20.10 -5.48 -18.67
C ILE A 138 -18.66 -5.29 -19.14
N VAL A 139 -18.42 -4.26 -19.96
CA VAL A 139 -17.07 -3.78 -20.26
C VAL A 139 -16.63 -2.88 -19.14
N VAL A 140 -15.58 -3.28 -18.44
CA VAL A 140 -15.01 -2.56 -17.30
C VAL A 140 -13.52 -2.34 -17.49
N GLU A 141 -12.97 -1.36 -16.78
CA GLU A 141 -11.54 -1.20 -16.60
C GLU A 141 -11.12 -2.05 -15.40
N VAL A 142 -10.28 -3.06 -15.67
CA VAL A 142 -9.73 -3.94 -14.63
C VAL A 142 -8.35 -3.44 -14.23
N GLN A 143 -8.11 -3.33 -12.94
CA GLN A 143 -6.79 -3.04 -12.38
C GLN A 143 -6.05 -4.37 -12.16
N HIS A 144 -4.90 -4.52 -12.81
CA HIS A 144 -3.98 -5.63 -12.58
C HIS A 144 -2.82 -5.11 -11.75
N ILE A 145 -2.50 -5.77 -10.65
CA ILE A 145 -1.31 -5.44 -9.85
C ILE A 145 -0.09 -5.73 -10.71
N ASN A 146 0.73 -4.71 -10.93
CA ASN A 146 1.96 -4.82 -11.72
C ASN A 146 3.18 -5.05 -10.84
N ASP A 147 3.27 -4.29 -9.74
CA ASP A 147 4.36 -4.40 -8.77
C ASP A 147 3.90 -3.87 -7.41
N TYR A 148 4.50 -4.38 -6.34
CA TYR A 148 4.29 -3.93 -4.97
C TYR A 148 5.45 -4.38 -4.08
N LYS A 149 5.61 -3.74 -2.93
CA LYS A 149 6.52 -4.17 -1.87
C LYS A 149 5.73 -4.47 -0.61
N THR A 150 6.27 -5.33 0.24
CA THR A 150 5.66 -5.69 1.52
C THR A 150 6.60 -5.30 2.67
N ARG A 151 6.05 -4.77 3.75
CA ARG A 151 6.86 -4.43 4.93
C ARG A 151 7.34 -5.69 5.62
N ALA A 152 8.61 -5.67 6.08
CA ALA A 152 9.22 -6.79 6.80
C ALA A 152 8.60 -7.01 8.20
N ASN A 153 8.07 -5.95 8.82
CA ASN A 153 7.47 -6.01 10.14
C ASN A 153 5.96 -5.78 10.05
N ALA A 154 5.20 -6.53 10.84
CA ALA A 154 3.75 -6.36 10.93
C ALA A 154 3.39 -5.02 11.61
N TYR A 155 2.33 -4.38 11.14
CA TYR A 155 1.67 -3.25 11.75
C TYR A 155 0.16 -3.54 11.85
N GLU A 156 -0.42 -3.39 13.04
CA GLU A 156 -1.84 -3.70 13.32
C GLU A 156 -2.26 -5.12 12.84
N GLY A 157 -1.34 -6.09 12.96
CA GLY A 157 -1.57 -7.48 12.50
C GLY A 157 -1.46 -7.69 11.00
N HIS A 158 -1.02 -6.71 10.22
CA HIS A 158 -0.89 -6.76 8.78
C HIS A 158 0.56 -6.51 8.33
N TYR A 159 1.03 -7.25 7.34
CA TYR A 159 2.27 -6.96 6.59
C TYR A 159 1.90 -6.07 5.40
N LEU A 160 1.79 -4.77 5.64
CA LEU A 160 1.28 -3.81 4.68
C LEU A 160 2.07 -3.81 3.37
N HIS A 161 1.35 -3.80 2.25
CA HIS A 161 1.95 -3.50 0.95
C HIS A 161 2.16 -2.00 0.78
N TYR A 162 3.08 -1.62 -0.08
CA TYR A 162 3.38 -0.22 -0.41
C TYR A 162 4.07 -0.12 -1.77
N ASN A 163 4.14 1.06 -2.32
CA ASN A 163 4.64 1.32 -3.69
C ASN A 163 3.92 0.47 -4.74
N THR A 164 2.65 0.19 -4.50
CA THR A 164 1.81 -0.57 -5.41
C THR A 164 1.62 0.18 -6.72
N THR A 165 1.79 -0.51 -7.83
CA THR A 165 1.50 -0.02 -9.17
C THR A 165 0.51 -0.94 -9.88
N VAL A 166 -0.31 -0.38 -10.77
CA VAL A 166 -1.31 -1.14 -11.52
C VAL A 166 -1.24 -0.86 -13.01
N VAL A 167 -1.57 -1.89 -13.80
CA VAL A 167 -1.88 -1.74 -15.22
C VAL A 167 -3.40 -1.85 -15.38
N LYS A 168 -4.00 -0.84 -16.03
CA LYS A 168 -5.44 -0.78 -16.27
C LYS A 168 -5.76 -1.27 -17.68
N THR A 169 -6.65 -2.25 -17.80
CA THR A 169 -7.08 -2.81 -19.09
C THR A 169 -8.59 -2.86 -19.19
N LYS A 170 -9.14 -2.52 -20.35
CA LYS A 170 -10.57 -2.69 -20.63
C LYS A 170 -10.84 -4.14 -21.01
N LYS A 171 -11.73 -4.79 -20.25
CA LYS A 171 -12.14 -6.17 -20.49
C LYS A 171 -13.65 -6.32 -20.40
N ARG A 172 -14.20 -7.25 -21.15
CA ARG A 172 -15.58 -7.71 -20.97
C ARG A 172 -15.58 -8.77 -19.90
N VAL A 173 -16.18 -8.47 -18.75
CA VAL A 173 -16.20 -9.34 -17.56
C VAL A 173 -17.64 -9.75 -17.26
N ARG A 174 -17.84 -11.03 -16.95
CA ARG A 174 -19.11 -11.57 -16.45
C ARG A 174 -19.12 -11.49 -14.94
N PHE A 175 -20.00 -10.69 -14.41
CA PHE A 175 -20.31 -10.60 -12.99
C PHE A 175 -21.49 -11.51 -12.64
N ARG A 176 -21.48 -12.04 -11.43
CA ARG A 176 -22.51 -12.95 -10.94
C ARG A 176 -23.65 -12.19 -10.26
N LYS A 177 -24.83 -12.81 -10.24
CA LYS A 177 -25.91 -12.40 -9.34
C LYS A 177 -25.34 -12.27 -7.92
N GLY A 178 -25.59 -11.12 -7.27
CA GLY A 178 -25.10 -10.85 -5.90
C GLY A 178 -23.81 -10.02 -5.85
N ASP A 179 -23.04 -9.89 -6.94
CA ASP A 179 -21.91 -8.96 -7.01
C ASP A 179 -22.39 -7.51 -6.83
N LEU A 180 -21.51 -6.65 -6.31
CA LEU A 180 -21.86 -5.31 -5.88
C LEU A 180 -21.54 -4.28 -6.97
N TYR A 181 -22.52 -3.42 -7.25
CA TYR A 181 -22.35 -2.18 -8.00
C TYR A 181 -22.33 -1.00 -7.02
N ILE A 182 -21.24 -0.27 -6.96
CA ILE A 182 -20.96 0.78 -5.97
C ILE A 182 -20.80 2.11 -6.71
N PRO A 183 -21.84 2.96 -6.78
CA PRO A 183 -21.74 4.25 -7.46
C PRO A 183 -20.76 5.15 -6.73
N ILE A 184 -19.89 5.86 -7.50
CA ILE A 184 -18.84 6.68 -6.88
C ILE A 184 -19.39 7.97 -6.24
N ARG A 185 -20.44 8.56 -6.83
CA ARG A 185 -20.96 9.87 -6.41
C ARG A 185 -21.91 9.74 -5.23
N GLN A 186 -21.32 9.63 -4.05
CA GLN A 186 -22.00 9.53 -2.76
C GLN A 186 -21.16 10.18 -1.67
N ASN A 187 -21.70 10.33 -0.46
CA ASN A 187 -21.00 10.96 0.66
C ASN A 187 -19.66 10.30 1.02
N GLY A 188 -19.55 9.00 0.81
CA GLY A 188 -18.33 8.21 1.03
C GLY A 188 -17.33 8.21 -0.13
N ILE A 189 -17.43 9.11 -1.12
CA ILE A 189 -16.60 9.13 -2.32
C ILE A 189 -15.09 9.08 -2.03
N ARG A 190 -14.63 9.85 -1.05
CA ARG A 190 -13.22 9.84 -0.64
C ARG A 190 -12.79 8.47 -0.12
N TYR A 191 -13.56 7.89 0.78
CA TYR A 191 -13.31 6.56 1.31
C TYR A 191 -13.25 5.51 0.20
N LEU A 192 -14.18 5.54 -0.75
CA LEU A 192 -14.20 4.61 -1.87
C LEU A 192 -12.93 4.67 -2.70
N ILE A 193 -12.47 5.88 -3.03
CA ILE A 193 -11.28 6.06 -3.86
C ILE A 193 -10.03 5.61 -3.11
N GLU A 194 -9.84 6.09 -1.89
CA GLU A 194 -8.63 5.79 -1.11
C GLU A 194 -8.51 4.30 -0.75
N THR A 195 -9.65 3.57 -0.68
CA THR A 195 -9.63 2.14 -0.32
C THR A 195 -9.74 1.18 -1.49
N LEU A 196 -10.41 1.55 -2.59
CA LEU A 196 -10.63 0.66 -3.74
C LEU A 196 -9.64 0.89 -4.90
N GLU A 197 -8.97 2.03 -4.98
CA GLU A 197 -7.82 2.18 -5.89
C GLU A 197 -6.61 1.50 -5.24
N ALA A 198 -6.10 0.43 -5.88
CA ALA A 198 -5.05 -0.41 -5.30
C ALA A 198 -3.76 0.36 -4.97
N GLU A 199 -3.49 1.44 -5.71
CA GLU A 199 -2.33 2.31 -5.49
C GLU A 199 -2.52 3.29 -4.32
N GLY A 200 -3.73 3.42 -3.76
CA GLY A 200 -4.00 4.23 -2.56
C GLY A 200 -3.18 3.74 -1.37
N VAL A 201 -2.64 4.68 -0.57
CA VAL A 201 -1.81 4.34 0.59
C VAL A 201 -2.55 3.42 1.55
N ASP A 202 -3.82 3.71 1.82
CA ASP A 202 -4.71 2.94 2.70
C ASP A 202 -5.68 2.04 1.92
N SER A 203 -5.28 1.59 0.72
CA SER A 203 -6.12 0.71 -0.09
C SER A 203 -6.34 -0.64 0.58
N PHE A 204 -7.47 -1.27 0.29
CA PHE A 204 -7.73 -2.65 0.71
C PHE A 204 -6.68 -3.63 0.21
N PHE A 205 -6.05 -3.35 -0.94
CA PHE A 205 -4.92 -4.14 -1.39
C PHE A 205 -3.72 -3.98 -0.47
N ASN A 206 -3.30 -2.75 -0.17
CA ASN A 206 -2.17 -2.48 0.71
C ASN A 206 -2.39 -2.99 2.14
N TRP A 207 -3.63 -3.10 2.57
CA TRP A 207 -4.04 -3.68 3.86
C TRP A 207 -4.34 -5.19 3.81
N ASN A 208 -3.84 -5.91 2.80
CA ASN A 208 -3.92 -7.38 2.68
C ASN A 208 -5.35 -7.96 2.57
N PHE A 209 -6.36 -7.18 2.22
CA PHE A 209 -7.72 -7.70 2.06
C PHE A 209 -7.88 -8.56 0.80
N PHE A 210 -6.99 -8.36 -0.18
CA PHE A 210 -7.03 -9.03 -1.48
C PHE A 210 -5.87 -10.01 -1.69
N ASP A 211 -5.08 -10.36 -0.68
CA ASP A 211 -3.86 -11.18 -0.81
C ASP A 211 -4.10 -12.54 -1.47
N THR A 212 -5.33 -13.06 -1.39
CA THR A 212 -5.66 -14.30 -2.08
C THR A 212 -5.55 -14.21 -3.61
N ILE A 213 -5.52 -13.01 -4.21
CA ILE A 213 -5.24 -12.85 -5.65
C ILE A 213 -3.77 -13.11 -5.99
N LEU A 214 -2.87 -13.00 -5.01
CA LEU A 214 -1.44 -13.20 -5.14
C LEU A 214 -1.06 -14.67 -4.91
N GLN A 215 -2.01 -15.47 -4.45
CA GLN A 215 -1.78 -16.87 -4.13
C GLN A 215 -1.65 -17.70 -5.41
N GLN A 216 -0.56 -18.41 -5.52
CA GLN A 216 -0.45 -19.50 -6.48
C GLN A 216 -1.18 -20.72 -5.92
N LYS A 217 -2.22 -21.20 -6.62
CA LYS A 217 -3.05 -22.31 -6.14
C LYS A 217 -2.43 -23.67 -6.39
N GLU A 218 -1.76 -23.83 -7.52
CA GLU A 218 -1.17 -25.09 -7.93
C GLU A 218 0.27 -24.87 -8.38
N GLY A 219 1.14 -25.78 -8.00
CA GLY A 219 2.51 -25.80 -8.46
C GLY A 219 2.60 -26.28 -9.90
N PHE A 220 3.59 -25.80 -10.63
CA PHE A 220 3.91 -26.30 -11.94
C PHE A 220 4.56 -27.69 -11.82
N SER A 221 3.96 -28.71 -12.40
CA SER A 221 4.61 -30.03 -12.46
C SER A 221 5.63 -30.04 -13.60
N GLY A 222 6.91 -30.00 -13.27
CA GLY A 222 7.99 -30.10 -14.27
C GLY A 222 7.82 -31.32 -15.17
N TYR A 223 7.43 -32.45 -14.58
CA TYR A 223 7.19 -33.68 -15.35
C TYR A 223 6.06 -33.56 -16.39
N VAL A 224 4.94 -32.93 -16.01
CA VAL A 224 3.77 -32.81 -16.92
C VAL A 224 3.99 -31.77 -18.01
N PHE A 225 4.70 -30.69 -17.69
CA PHE A 225 4.81 -29.54 -18.59
C PHE A 225 6.14 -29.47 -19.36
N GLU A 226 7.09 -30.36 -19.12
CA GLU A 226 8.42 -30.34 -19.76
C GLU A 226 8.33 -30.30 -21.29
N GLU A 227 7.59 -31.22 -21.89
CA GLU A 227 7.44 -31.27 -23.34
C GLU A 227 6.65 -30.09 -23.90
N VAL A 228 5.65 -29.63 -23.16
CA VAL A 228 4.85 -28.45 -23.52
C VAL A 228 5.74 -27.21 -23.52
N ALA A 229 6.54 -27.02 -22.49
CA ALA A 229 7.48 -25.92 -22.37
C ALA A 229 8.56 -25.96 -23.46
N ALA A 230 9.14 -27.14 -23.73
CA ALA A 230 10.13 -27.33 -24.79
C ALA A 230 9.54 -27.00 -26.18
N ASN A 231 8.30 -27.42 -26.44
CA ASN A 231 7.60 -27.09 -27.67
C ASN A 231 7.29 -25.59 -27.80
N PHE A 232 6.91 -24.94 -26.70
CA PHE A 232 6.67 -23.51 -26.65
C PHE A 232 7.96 -22.72 -26.94
N LEU A 233 9.06 -23.05 -26.27
CA LEU A 233 10.36 -22.39 -26.47
C LEU A 233 10.88 -22.57 -27.90
N ARG A 234 10.65 -23.72 -28.51
CA ARG A 234 11.02 -23.97 -29.92
C ARG A 234 10.27 -23.04 -30.87
N LYS A 235 8.99 -22.73 -30.58
CA LYS A 235 8.15 -21.81 -31.35
C LYS A 235 8.41 -20.33 -31.05
N ASN A 236 9.11 -20.01 -29.95
CA ASN A 236 9.35 -18.65 -29.47
C ASN A 236 10.86 -18.42 -29.18
N PRO A 237 11.72 -18.27 -30.22
CA PRO A 237 13.17 -18.18 -30.05
C PRO A 237 13.63 -17.01 -29.18
N ALA A 238 12.91 -15.87 -29.20
CA ALA A 238 13.23 -14.72 -28.37
C ALA A 238 13.06 -15.03 -26.88
N ILE A 239 12.00 -15.74 -26.51
CA ILE A 239 11.74 -16.16 -25.13
C ILE A 239 12.75 -17.20 -24.70
N LYS A 240 13.10 -18.16 -25.60
CA LYS A 240 14.15 -19.13 -25.36
C LYS A 240 15.48 -18.48 -25.00
N LYS A 241 15.90 -17.49 -25.82
CA LYS A 241 17.15 -16.73 -25.57
C LYS A 241 17.12 -15.99 -24.24
N ALA A 242 16.01 -15.32 -23.90
CA ALA A 242 15.84 -14.62 -22.64
C ALA A 242 15.88 -15.59 -21.43
N LEU A 243 15.34 -16.79 -21.56
CA LEU A 243 15.45 -17.86 -20.56
C LEU A 243 16.89 -18.31 -20.37
N GLU A 244 17.60 -18.59 -21.47
CA GLU A 244 19.00 -19.03 -21.44
C GLU A 244 19.91 -17.98 -20.79
N GLU A 245 19.67 -16.70 -21.06
CA GLU A 245 20.41 -15.59 -20.42
C GLU A 245 20.14 -15.54 -18.90
N LYS A 246 18.89 -15.71 -18.48
CA LYS A 246 18.54 -15.78 -17.06
C LYS A 246 19.15 -16.98 -16.34
N ILE A 247 19.11 -18.16 -16.96
CA ILE A 247 19.72 -19.37 -16.40
C ILE A 247 21.21 -19.15 -16.14
N LYS A 248 21.94 -18.50 -17.07
CA LYS A 248 23.35 -18.17 -16.89
C LYS A 248 23.60 -17.25 -15.69
N ILE A 249 22.74 -16.22 -15.51
CA ILE A 249 22.85 -15.30 -14.37
C ILE A 249 22.66 -16.07 -13.05
N PHE A 250 21.61 -16.89 -12.94
CA PHE A 250 21.36 -17.69 -11.74
C PHE A 250 22.46 -18.73 -11.46
N GLN A 251 23.03 -19.30 -12.49
CA GLN A 251 24.17 -20.23 -12.31
C GLN A 251 25.37 -19.52 -11.69
N VAL A 252 25.66 -18.29 -12.08
CA VAL A 252 26.72 -17.48 -11.49
C VAL A 252 26.42 -17.15 -10.02
N GLU A 253 25.20 -16.68 -9.73
CA GLU A 253 24.77 -16.37 -8.36
C GLU A 253 24.82 -17.60 -7.44
N ILE A 254 24.46 -18.80 -7.94
CA ILE A 254 24.55 -20.06 -7.18
C ILE A 254 26.00 -20.44 -6.90
N ILE A 255 26.90 -20.23 -7.84
CA ILE A 255 28.34 -20.53 -7.66
C ILE A 255 28.89 -19.58 -6.60
N ASP A 256 28.60 -18.30 -6.67
CA ASP A 256 29.04 -17.30 -5.69
C ASP A 256 28.54 -17.65 -4.29
N LEU A 257 27.24 -17.99 -4.13
CA LEU A 257 26.66 -18.44 -2.87
C LEU A 257 27.27 -19.72 -2.34
N GLN A 258 27.61 -20.69 -3.21
CA GLN A 258 28.26 -21.92 -2.81
C GLN A 258 29.69 -21.65 -2.34
N GLU A 259 30.42 -20.73 -2.98
CA GLU A 259 31.76 -20.32 -2.53
C GLU A 259 31.71 -19.61 -1.16
N GLU A 260 30.72 -18.74 -0.91
CA GLU A 260 30.50 -18.11 0.39
C GLU A 260 30.16 -19.13 1.48
N LEU A 261 29.25 -20.08 1.21
CA LEU A 261 28.86 -21.15 2.13
C LEU A 261 30.04 -22.08 2.46
N ASN A 262 30.89 -22.36 1.49
CA ASN A 262 32.10 -23.16 1.72
C ASN A 262 33.13 -22.40 2.56
N LYS A 263 33.20 -21.08 2.46
CA LYS A 263 34.06 -20.24 3.32
C LYS A 263 33.60 -20.22 4.77
N GLU A 264 32.28 -20.31 5.02
CA GLU A 264 31.68 -20.29 6.37
C GLU A 264 31.60 -21.66 7.07
N LYS A 265 32.04 -22.76 6.45
CA LYS A 265 31.98 -24.14 7.01
C LYS A 265 30.56 -24.59 7.43
N ILE A 266 29.52 -24.19 6.73
CA ILE A 266 28.15 -24.67 6.97
C ILE A 266 27.92 -25.92 6.11
N GLY A 267 28.13 -27.12 6.69
CA GLY A 267 28.00 -28.42 6.03
C GLY A 267 26.56 -28.96 5.95
N GLN A 268 25.65 -28.27 5.29
CA GLN A 268 24.40 -28.88 4.79
C GLN A 268 24.06 -28.24 3.45
N VAL A 269 24.28 -28.99 2.37
CA VAL A 269 23.86 -28.61 1.02
C VAL A 269 22.37 -28.88 0.90
N LEU A 270 21.55 -27.84 1.06
CA LEU A 270 20.18 -27.84 0.57
C LEU A 270 20.24 -27.82 -0.97
N ASP A 271 19.40 -28.62 -1.60
CA ASP A 271 19.35 -28.79 -3.07
C ASP A 271 18.78 -27.51 -3.71
N ILE A 272 19.59 -26.43 -3.70
CA ILE A 272 19.26 -25.06 -4.16
C ILE A 272 19.03 -25.04 -5.67
N GLN A 273 19.62 -25.99 -6.41
CA GLN A 273 19.48 -26.09 -7.87
C GLN A 273 18.03 -26.36 -8.29
N LEU A 274 17.30 -27.19 -7.54
CA LEU A 274 15.89 -27.48 -7.82
C LEU A 274 15.00 -26.28 -7.54
N LEU A 275 15.29 -25.53 -6.49
CA LEU A 275 14.52 -24.33 -6.08
C LEU A 275 14.68 -23.17 -7.08
N ALA A 276 15.89 -22.96 -7.59
CA ALA A 276 16.17 -21.90 -8.56
C ALA A 276 15.50 -22.17 -9.92
N LEU A 277 15.48 -23.44 -10.38
CA LEU A 277 14.77 -23.83 -11.61
C LEU A 277 13.25 -23.66 -11.48
N MET A 278 12.68 -24.02 -10.34
CA MET A 278 11.23 -23.86 -10.07
C MET A 278 10.81 -22.40 -10.05
N LEU A 279 11.58 -21.51 -9.42
CA LEU A 279 11.28 -20.07 -9.35
C LEU A 279 11.34 -19.37 -10.70
N THR A 280 12.26 -19.77 -11.59
CA THR A 280 12.40 -19.19 -12.92
C THR A 280 11.26 -19.54 -13.87
N MET A 281 10.73 -20.76 -13.79
CA MET A 281 9.61 -21.17 -14.66
C MET A 281 8.29 -20.47 -14.30
N VAL A 282 8.06 -20.21 -13.02
CA VAL A 282 6.84 -19.56 -12.54
C VAL A 282 6.76 -18.08 -12.97
N TRP A 283 7.88 -17.40 -13.13
CA TRP A 283 7.93 -15.98 -13.47
C TRP A 283 7.82 -15.68 -14.99
N LEU A 284 8.06 -16.67 -15.83
CA LEU A 284 8.02 -16.54 -17.29
C LEU A 284 6.64 -16.80 -17.91
N ILE A 285 5.68 -17.32 -17.13
CA ILE A 285 4.37 -17.74 -17.63
C ILE A 285 3.23 -16.82 -17.15
N ASN A 286 3.50 -15.91 -16.20
CA ASN A 286 2.60 -14.83 -15.80
C ASN A 286 3.02 -13.51 -16.46
#